data_18e1b475fe7a476689792038d5f8aa74
#
_entry.id   18e1b475fe7a476689792038d5f8aa74
#
_cell.length_a   1.000
_cell.length_b   1.000
_cell.length_c   1.000
_cell.angle_alpha   90.00
_cell.angle_beta   90.00
_cell.angle_gamma   90.00
#
_symmetry.space_group_name_H-M   'P 1'
#
loop_
_entity.id
_entity.type
_entity.pdbx_description
1 polymer ?
#
loop_
_entity_poly.entity_id
_entity_poly.type
_entity_poly.pdbx_seq_one_letter_code
_entity_poly.pdbx_strand_id
1 'polypeptide(L)'
;MSFDFSFPPDLEDLREHANSVAKKGAIEFGRFDDSWINGYSKEFSKVLASEGWIGMTWPTEHGGGGRPGIERIIVAEEMMKAGAPISASWIADRQMGPAIYSYGTQDQKERFLPAMLEGESTWCIGMSEPNSGSDLASLQTFAKRDGDSYIINGQKIWTSIAAISDYCYLIVRTLNDGPPHKGLSEIVVSMDLDGIEVRPIVDAVGNRHFCEIFFTDVRVSVDNLIGEENNAFSQTMSQLEHERGGIDRLMSNWLLFERACEAANKQDPLVRQTIASLETGYRIGRILVYKGALGQAPAGFSAATKCFCTEHEQRVANFAASILGVSAVAGDQLQMGVAYAPAYTIQGGTSDVMRNILGERVLGLPREPRPR
;
A
#
# COMPACT_ATOMS: atom_id res chain seq x y z
N MET A 1 -20.62 16.44 29.11
CA MET A 1 -20.91 15.93 27.76
C MET A 1 -20.10 14.66 27.60
N SER A 2 -20.74 13.50 27.45
CA SER A 2 -20.06 12.28 27.04
C SER A 2 -19.89 12.36 25.52
N PHE A 3 -18.65 12.25 25.04
CA PHE A 3 -18.42 12.09 23.61
C PHE A 3 -18.76 10.64 23.25
N ASP A 4 -19.66 10.46 22.29
CA ASP A 4 -19.94 9.16 21.72
C ASP A 4 -19.02 8.97 20.50
N PHE A 5 -18.20 7.91 20.56
CA PHE A 5 -17.29 7.50 19.46
C PHE A 5 -17.78 6.24 18.73
N SER A 6 -19.05 5.83 18.99
CA SER A 6 -19.64 4.74 18.24
C SER A 6 -19.95 5.15 16.79
N PHE A 7 -19.92 4.18 15.90
CA PHE A 7 -20.37 4.39 14.54
C PHE A 7 -21.92 4.49 14.50
N PRO A 8 -22.47 5.16 13.48
CA PRO A 8 -23.88 4.98 13.12
C PRO A 8 -24.21 3.49 12.93
N PRO A 9 -25.46 3.07 13.20
CA PRO A 9 -25.84 1.65 13.17
C PRO A 9 -25.47 0.91 11.90
N ASP A 10 -25.64 1.53 10.73
CA ASP A 10 -25.30 0.97 9.43
C ASP A 10 -23.78 0.70 9.25
N LEU A 11 -22.95 1.58 9.77
CA LEU A 11 -21.50 1.36 9.76
C LEU A 11 -21.06 0.34 10.82
N GLU A 12 -21.78 0.24 11.93
CA GLU A 12 -21.53 -0.79 12.95
C GLU A 12 -21.91 -2.18 12.42
N ASP A 13 -23.05 -2.32 11.75
CA ASP A 13 -23.47 -3.56 11.09
C ASP A 13 -22.43 -4.00 10.03
N LEU A 14 -21.93 -3.05 9.23
CA LEU A 14 -20.84 -3.32 8.27
C LEU A 14 -19.58 -3.81 8.97
N ARG A 15 -19.20 -3.18 10.08
CA ARG A 15 -18.03 -3.55 10.87
C ARG A 15 -18.14 -4.98 11.41
N GLU A 16 -19.30 -5.33 11.98
CA GLU A 16 -19.56 -6.67 12.52
C GLU A 16 -19.53 -7.72 11.42
N HIS A 17 -20.15 -7.45 10.27
CA HIS A 17 -20.09 -8.33 9.11
C HIS A 17 -18.67 -8.51 8.59
N ALA A 18 -17.92 -7.42 8.41
CA ALA A 18 -16.53 -7.46 7.99
C ALA A 18 -15.65 -8.26 8.96
N ASN A 19 -15.84 -8.09 10.27
CA ASN A 19 -15.14 -8.86 11.30
C ASN A 19 -15.42 -10.36 11.19
N SER A 20 -16.69 -10.73 10.93
CA SER A 20 -17.08 -12.14 10.76
C SER A 20 -16.41 -12.77 9.54
N VAL A 21 -16.43 -12.09 8.39
CA VAL A 21 -15.78 -12.56 7.15
C VAL A 21 -14.27 -12.63 7.32
N ALA A 22 -13.67 -11.61 7.94
CA ALA A 22 -12.23 -11.55 8.19
C ALA A 22 -11.74 -12.71 9.06
N LYS A 23 -12.46 -13.03 10.14
CA LYS A 23 -12.12 -14.16 11.03
C LYS A 23 -12.24 -15.51 10.31
N LYS A 24 -13.29 -15.70 9.51
CA LYS A 24 -13.44 -16.90 8.69
C LYS A 24 -12.31 -17.01 7.68
N GLY A 25 -12.00 -15.92 6.97
CA GLY A 25 -10.89 -15.88 6.01
C GLY A 25 -9.54 -16.19 6.65
N ALA A 26 -9.26 -15.64 7.83
CA ALA A 26 -8.03 -15.93 8.57
C ALA A 26 -7.92 -17.41 9.02
N ILE A 27 -9.04 -18.04 9.33
CA ILE A 27 -9.07 -19.49 9.68
C ILE A 27 -8.87 -20.36 8.44
N GLU A 28 -9.54 -20.06 7.34
CA GLU A 28 -9.60 -20.89 6.15
C GLU A 28 -8.37 -20.72 5.25
N PHE A 29 -7.90 -19.49 5.07
CA PHE A 29 -6.84 -19.15 4.10
C PHE A 29 -5.52 -18.74 4.75
N GLY A 30 -5.46 -18.73 6.07
CA GLY A 30 -4.28 -18.37 6.86
C GLY A 30 -4.37 -16.98 7.51
N ARG A 31 -3.68 -16.86 8.66
CA ARG A 31 -3.59 -15.64 9.45
C ARG A 31 -2.19 -15.05 9.36
N PHE A 32 -2.10 -13.79 9.00
CA PHE A 32 -0.84 -13.10 8.71
C PHE A 32 -0.72 -11.78 9.46
N ASP A 33 0.43 -11.55 10.08
CA ASP A 33 0.81 -10.21 10.49
C ASP A 33 1.11 -9.38 9.22
N ASP A 34 0.76 -8.10 9.23
CA ASP A 34 0.90 -7.22 8.07
C ASP A 34 0.28 -7.81 6.79
N SER A 35 -0.96 -8.27 6.93
CA SER A 35 -1.65 -9.14 5.97
C SER A 35 -1.90 -8.51 4.59
N TRP A 36 -1.82 -7.17 4.47
CA TRP A 36 -1.92 -6.48 3.20
C TRP A 36 -0.67 -6.63 2.30
N ILE A 37 0.48 -7.01 2.90
CA ILE A 37 1.72 -7.33 2.16
C ILE A 37 1.96 -8.83 2.10
N ASN A 38 1.80 -9.53 3.23
CA ASN A 38 2.24 -10.92 3.39
C ASN A 38 1.12 -11.94 3.24
N GLY A 39 -0.11 -11.52 3.42
CA GLY A 39 -1.27 -12.41 3.36
C GLY A 39 -1.78 -12.56 1.93
N TYR A 40 -1.20 -13.46 1.14
CA TYR A 40 -1.63 -13.74 -0.22
C TYR A 40 -2.63 -14.90 -0.27
N SER A 41 -3.82 -14.65 -0.84
CA SER A 41 -4.77 -15.69 -1.25
C SER A 41 -5.67 -15.15 -2.37
N LYS A 42 -5.59 -15.77 -3.55
CA LYS A 42 -6.47 -15.46 -4.69
C LYS A 42 -7.91 -15.91 -4.39
N GLU A 43 -8.08 -17.00 -3.66
CA GLU A 43 -9.37 -17.53 -3.24
C GLU A 43 -10.08 -16.57 -2.29
N PHE A 44 -9.36 -16.00 -1.32
CA PHE A 44 -9.94 -15.00 -0.42
C PHE A 44 -10.25 -13.68 -1.14
N SER A 45 -9.46 -13.28 -2.16
CA SER A 45 -9.83 -12.14 -3.00
C SER A 45 -11.17 -12.34 -3.70
N LYS A 46 -11.51 -13.56 -4.16
CA LYS A 46 -12.83 -13.86 -4.71
C LYS A 46 -13.94 -13.76 -3.66
N VAL A 47 -13.66 -14.11 -2.40
CA VAL A 47 -14.60 -13.86 -1.31
C VAL A 47 -14.83 -12.36 -1.13
N LEU A 48 -13.76 -11.54 -1.11
CA LEU A 48 -13.89 -10.09 -1.02
C LEU A 48 -14.67 -9.49 -2.22
N ALA A 49 -14.44 -10.01 -3.41
CA ALA A 49 -15.20 -9.64 -4.62
C ALA A 49 -16.70 -9.97 -4.48
N SER A 50 -17.03 -11.16 -3.99
CA SER A 50 -18.44 -11.60 -3.78
C SER A 50 -19.16 -10.76 -2.72
N GLU A 51 -18.45 -10.19 -1.75
CA GLU A 51 -18.98 -9.25 -0.77
C GLU A 51 -19.08 -7.80 -1.33
N GLY A 52 -18.62 -7.57 -2.56
CA GLY A 52 -18.58 -6.24 -3.17
C GLY A 52 -17.55 -5.30 -2.50
N TRP A 53 -16.47 -5.84 -1.96
CA TRP A 53 -15.46 -5.08 -1.22
C TRP A 53 -14.23 -4.74 -2.04
N ILE A 54 -14.03 -5.38 -3.19
CA ILE A 54 -13.07 -4.91 -4.20
C ILE A 54 -13.77 -3.87 -5.08
N GLY A 55 -13.12 -2.74 -5.35
CA GLY A 55 -13.72 -1.63 -6.07
C GLY A 55 -14.86 -0.94 -5.32
N MET A 56 -14.97 -1.14 -4.02
CA MET A 56 -16.05 -0.63 -3.16
C MET A 56 -16.28 0.88 -3.33
N THR A 57 -15.21 1.65 -3.50
CA THR A 57 -15.25 3.12 -3.66
C THR A 57 -15.14 3.58 -5.09
N TRP A 58 -14.95 2.67 -6.05
CA TRP A 58 -14.82 3.05 -7.46
C TRP A 58 -16.16 3.54 -8.01
N PRO A 59 -16.15 4.42 -9.03
CA PRO A 59 -17.35 4.87 -9.68
C PRO A 59 -18.18 3.69 -10.26
N THR A 60 -19.49 3.80 -10.15
CA THR A 60 -20.41 2.74 -10.61
C THR A 60 -20.38 2.51 -12.11
N GLU A 61 -20.10 3.56 -12.90
CA GLU A 61 -19.89 3.45 -14.36
C GLU A 61 -18.69 2.58 -14.74
N HIS A 62 -17.78 2.29 -13.79
CA HIS A 62 -16.65 1.39 -13.96
C HIS A 62 -16.83 0.05 -13.22
N GLY A 63 -18.04 -0.30 -12.86
CA GLY A 63 -18.37 -1.54 -12.14
C GLY A 63 -18.11 -1.49 -10.64
N GLY A 64 -17.71 -0.34 -10.10
CA GLY A 64 -17.47 -0.15 -8.68
C GLY A 64 -18.74 0.02 -7.85
N GLY A 65 -18.56 0.00 -6.53
CA GLY A 65 -19.68 0.12 -5.57
C GLY A 65 -20.16 1.56 -5.34
N GLY A 66 -19.39 2.60 -5.72
CA GLY A 66 -19.73 4.00 -5.46
C GLY A 66 -19.87 4.33 -3.96
N ARG A 67 -19.37 3.48 -3.07
CA ARG A 67 -19.57 3.58 -1.62
C ARG A 67 -18.62 4.62 -0.99
N PRO A 68 -18.99 5.19 0.16
CA PRO A 68 -18.14 6.14 0.88
C PRO A 68 -16.81 5.55 1.30
N GLY A 69 -15.74 6.36 1.27
CA GLY A 69 -14.40 5.93 1.67
C GLY A 69 -14.29 5.38 3.10
N ILE A 70 -15.14 5.86 4.03
CA ILE A 70 -15.18 5.38 5.41
C ILE A 70 -15.55 3.90 5.50
N GLU A 71 -16.44 3.41 4.65
CA GLU A 71 -16.85 2.01 4.63
C GLU A 71 -15.70 1.10 4.22
N ARG A 72 -14.93 1.48 3.19
CA ARG A 72 -13.72 0.76 2.80
C ARG A 72 -12.69 0.71 3.94
N ILE A 73 -12.52 1.81 4.68
CA ILE A 73 -11.60 1.85 5.81
C ILE A 73 -12.04 0.88 6.91
N ILE A 74 -13.32 0.83 7.23
CA ILE A 74 -13.87 -0.10 8.23
C ILE A 74 -13.62 -1.55 7.83
N VAL A 75 -13.92 -1.92 6.58
CA VAL A 75 -13.67 -3.28 6.06
C VAL A 75 -12.18 -3.61 6.14
N ALA A 76 -11.31 -2.75 5.62
CA ALA A 76 -9.87 -2.98 5.63
C ALA A 76 -9.31 -3.10 7.06
N GLU A 77 -9.79 -2.29 8.00
CA GLU A 77 -9.39 -2.36 9.42
C GLU A 77 -9.73 -3.72 10.02
N GLU A 78 -10.94 -4.24 9.82
CA GLU A 78 -11.34 -5.53 10.37
C GLU A 78 -10.59 -6.70 9.71
N MET A 79 -10.29 -6.62 8.39
CA MET A 79 -9.44 -7.60 7.70
C MET A 79 -8.04 -7.66 8.34
N MET A 80 -7.41 -6.51 8.56
CA MET A 80 -6.06 -6.44 9.12
C MET A 80 -6.03 -6.86 10.59
N LYS A 81 -7.04 -6.49 11.40
CA LYS A 81 -7.16 -6.95 12.80
C LYS A 81 -7.25 -8.47 12.90
N ALA A 82 -7.97 -9.10 12.00
CA ALA A 82 -8.06 -10.56 11.96
C ALA A 82 -6.81 -11.23 11.36
N GLY A 83 -6.01 -10.49 10.60
CA GLY A 83 -4.89 -11.01 9.82
C GLY A 83 -5.34 -11.77 8.58
N ALA A 84 -6.49 -11.43 8.01
CA ALA A 84 -7.02 -12.07 6.80
C ALA A 84 -6.15 -11.75 5.57
N PRO A 85 -5.95 -12.70 4.63
CA PRO A 85 -4.96 -12.56 3.55
C PRO A 85 -5.47 -11.69 2.39
N ILE A 86 -5.30 -10.37 2.49
CA ILE A 86 -5.85 -9.38 1.54
C ILE A 86 -4.85 -8.90 0.47
N SER A 87 -3.59 -9.37 0.47
CA SER A 87 -2.56 -8.79 -0.40
C SER A 87 -2.79 -9.03 -1.90
N ALA A 88 -3.49 -10.11 -2.28
CA ALA A 88 -3.67 -10.47 -3.69
C ALA A 88 -4.45 -9.41 -4.51
N SER A 89 -5.46 -8.78 -3.92
CA SER A 89 -6.25 -7.71 -4.54
C SER A 89 -5.88 -6.31 -4.07
N TRP A 90 -5.02 -6.17 -3.05
CA TRP A 90 -4.78 -4.89 -2.38
C TRP A 90 -4.27 -3.79 -3.29
N ILE A 91 -3.24 -4.08 -4.10
CA ILE A 91 -2.63 -3.10 -5.01
C ILE A 91 -3.61 -2.79 -6.16
N ALA A 92 -4.28 -3.81 -6.69
CA ALA A 92 -5.29 -3.65 -7.73
C ALA A 92 -6.42 -2.72 -7.28
N ASP A 93 -7.02 -2.99 -6.12
CA ASP A 93 -8.15 -2.21 -5.58
C ASP A 93 -7.78 -0.77 -5.22
N ARG A 94 -6.63 -0.58 -4.56
CA ARG A 94 -6.29 0.69 -3.93
C ARG A 94 -5.56 1.67 -4.83
N GLN A 95 -4.84 1.17 -5.84
CA GLN A 95 -3.93 1.99 -6.63
C GLN A 95 -4.16 1.81 -8.14
N MET A 96 -4.13 0.59 -8.64
CA MET A 96 -4.11 0.36 -10.09
C MET A 96 -5.47 0.56 -10.75
N GLY A 97 -6.55 0.08 -10.14
CA GLY A 97 -7.90 0.36 -10.60
C GLY A 97 -8.19 1.87 -10.64
N PRO A 98 -7.96 2.62 -9.53
CA PRO A 98 -8.04 4.08 -9.51
C PRO A 98 -7.23 4.77 -10.60
N ALA A 99 -6.01 4.34 -10.87
CA ALA A 99 -5.19 4.88 -11.94
C ALA A 99 -5.82 4.62 -13.32
N ILE A 100 -6.26 3.38 -13.58
CA ILE A 100 -6.82 2.98 -14.86
C ILE A 100 -8.17 3.65 -15.11
N TYR A 101 -9.10 3.70 -14.13
CA TYR A 101 -10.38 4.38 -14.39
C TYR A 101 -10.23 5.89 -14.53
N SER A 102 -9.21 6.51 -13.91
CA SER A 102 -8.97 7.95 -14.00
C SER A 102 -8.24 8.38 -15.27
N TYR A 103 -7.27 7.61 -15.73
CA TYR A 103 -6.36 8.01 -16.80
C TYR A 103 -6.39 7.08 -18.02
N GLY A 104 -6.90 5.86 -17.88
CA GLY A 104 -6.94 4.88 -18.95
C GLY A 104 -8.00 5.18 -20.01
N THR A 105 -7.77 4.68 -21.23
CA THR A 105 -8.77 4.68 -22.31
C THR A 105 -9.93 3.75 -21.99
N GLN A 106 -11.02 3.86 -22.75
CA GLN A 106 -12.18 2.98 -22.56
C GLN A 106 -11.82 1.50 -22.76
N ASP A 107 -11.02 1.19 -23.77
CA ASP A 107 -10.51 -0.16 -24.02
C ASP A 107 -9.70 -0.71 -22.83
N GLN A 108 -8.81 0.11 -22.24
CA GLN A 108 -8.04 -0.28 -21.08
C GLN A 108 -8.92 -0.55 -19.84
N LYS A 109 -9.95 0.27 -19.64
CA LYS A 109 -10.92 0.05 -18.56
C LYS A 109 -11.67 -1.27 -18.73
N GLU A 110 -12.17 -1.53 -19.93
CA GLU A 110 -12.88 -2.77 -20.25
C GLU A 110 -11.98 -4.01 -20.15
N ARG A 111 -10.70 -3.88 -20.47
CA ARG A 111 -9.73 -4.97 -20.44
C ARG A 111 -9.24 -5.31 -19.03
N PHE A 112 -9.01 -4.32 -18.16
CA PHE A 112 -8.34 -4.55 -16.90
C PHE A 112 -9.26 -4.52 -15.66
N LEU A 113 -10.26 -3.63 -15.62
CA LEU A 113 -11.07 -3.43 -14.41
C LEU A 113 -11.92 -4.65 -14.01
N PRO A 114 -12.55 -5.40 -14.95
CA PRO A 114 -13.38 -6.55 -14.55
C PRO A 114 -12.62 -7.61 -13.75
N ALA A 115 -11.47 -8.06 -14.21
CA ALA A 115 -10.67 -9.08 -13.53
C ALA A 115 -10.14 -8.59 -12.15
N MET A 116 -9.93 -7.28 -11.97
CA MET A 116 -9.62 -6.71 -10.66
C MET A 116 -10.82 -6.82 -9.73
N LEU A 117 -12.02 -6.41 -10.19
CA LEU A 117 -13.26 -6.43 -9.40
C LEU A 117 -13.68 -7.85 -9.01
N GLU A 118 -13.40 -8.83 -9.85
CA GLU A 118 -13.67 -10.25 -9.61
C GLU A 118 -12.61 -10.91 -8.69
N GLY A 119 -11.56 -10.17 -8.31
CA GLY A 119 -10.47 -10.68 -7.46
C GLY A 119 -9.58 -11.70 -8.18
N GLU A 120 -9.60 -11.70 -9.51
CA GLU A 120 -8.90 -12.68 -10.35
C GLU A 120 -7.51 -12.24 -10.82
N SER A 121 -7.22 -10.93 -10.82
CA SER A 121 -5.93 -10.39 -11.22
C SER A 121 -5.14 -9.83 -10.05
N THR A 122 -3.88 -10.21 -9.94
CA THR A 122 -2.91 -9.69 -8.97
C THR A 122 -1.96 -8.71 -9.66
N TRP A 123 -1.71 -7.58 -9.02
CA TRP A 123 -0.92 -6.48 -9.58
C TRP A 123 0.25 -6.10 -8.68
N CYS A 124 1.38 -5.74 -9.30
CA CYS A 124 2.50 -5.10 -8.62
C CYS A 124 2.81 -3.73 -9.24
N ILE A 125 3.64 -2.94 -8.55
CA ILE A 125 4.07 -1.61 -9.01
C ILE A 125 5.57 -1.59 -9.17
N GLY A 126 6.05 -1.42 -10.39
CA GLY A 126 7.46 -1.24 -10.72
C GLY A 126 7.83 0.24 -10.71
N MET A 127 8.25 0.75 -9.55
CA MET A 127 8.54 2.18 -9.37
C MET A 127 10.01 2.42 -9.06
N SER A 128 10.48 1.99 -7.89
CA SER A 128 11.85 2.25 -7.41
C SER A 128 12.92 1.48 -8.19
N GLU A 129 14.11 2.08 -8.30
CA GLU A 129 15.30 1.47 -8.89
C GLU A 129 16.44 1.48 -7.86
N PRO A 130 17.54 0.72 -8.04
CA PRO A 130 18.64 0.67 -7.08
C PRO A 130 19.18 2.04 -6.69
N ASN A 131 19.18 3.01 -7.60
CA ASN A 131 19.66 4.37 -7.38
C ASN A 131 18.55 5.43 -7.35
N SER A 132 17.28 5.04 -7.42
CA SER A 132 16.14 5.94 -7.52
C SER A 132 14.96 5.44 -6.67
N GLY A 133 14.94 5.86 -5.40
CA GLY A 133 13.83 5.62 -4.47
C GLY A 133 13.08 6.92 -4.19
N SER A 134 13.53 7.72 -3.21
CA SER A 134 12.93 9.02 -2.88
C SER A 134 13.01 10.02 -4.03
N ASP A 135 14.07 9.99 -4.83
CA ASP A 135 14.19 10.74 -6.08
C ASP A 135 13.67 9.92 -7.26
N LEU A 136 12.35 9.71 -7.28
CA LEU A 136 11.67 8.96 -8.36
C LEU A 136 11.92 9.59 -9.73
N ALA A 137 12.08 10.91 -9.81
CA ALA A 137 12.31 11.61 -11.06
C ALA A 137 13.63 11.19 -11.75
N SER A 138 14.58 10.60 -11.01
CA SER A 138 15.88 10.15 -11.54
C SER A 138 15.86 8.72 -12.10
N LEU A 139 14.73 8.02 -12.14
CA LEU A 139 14.63 6.66 -12.66
C LEU A 139 15.15 6.55 -14.10
N GLN A 140 15.74 5.39 -14.44
CA GLN A 140 16.45 5.14 -15.68
C GLN A 140 15.88 3.99 -16.53
N THR A 141 15.01 3.14 -15.98
CA THR A 141 14.33 2.11 -16.79
C THR A 141 13.66 2.79 -17.97
N PHE A 142 14.07 2.42 -19.18
CA PHE A 142 13.74 3.14 -20.41
C PHE A 142 12.81 2.31 -21.31
N ALA A 143 11.77 2.95 -21.81
CA ALA A 143 10.86 2.41 -22.81
C ALA A 143 11.03 3.16 -24.12
N LYS A 144 11.73 2.56 -25.08
CA LYS A 144 11.95 3.12 -26.41
C LYS A 144 10.78 2.75 -27.32
N ARG A 145 10.15 3.75 -27.93
CA ARG A 145 9.10 3.52 -28.92
C ARG A 145 9.67 2.91 -30.20
N ASP A 146 9.04 1.83 -30.67
CA ASP A 146 9.35 1.09 -31.90
C ASP A 146 8.03 0.75 -32.62
N GLY A 147 7.59 1.65 -33.49
CA GLY A 147 6.31 1.55 -34.20
C GLY A 147 5.12 1.62 -33.23
N ASP A 148 4.36 0.55 -33.16
CA ASP A 148 3.19 0.34 -32.30
C ASP A 148 3.53 -0.35 -30.96
N SER A 149 4.80 -0.42 -30.63
CA SER A 149 5.29 -1.04 -29.39
C SER A 149 6.29 -0.14 -28.65
N TYR A 150 6.47 -0.43 -27.36
CA TYR A 150 7.62 -0.01 -26.56
C TYR A 150 8.57 -1.18 -26.36
N ILE A 151 9.88 -0.93 -26.45
CA ILE A 151 10.93 -1.86 -26.03
C ILE A 151 11.48 -1.39 -24.68
N ILE A 152 11.25 -2.18 -23.64
CA ILE A 152 11.58 -1.80 -22.27
C ILE A 152 12.87 -2.49 -21.84
N ASN A 153 13.81 -1.69 -21.32
CA ASN A 153 15.06 -2.13 -20.72
C ASN A 153 15.30 -1.44 -19.39
N GLY A 154 15.73 -2.19 -18.39
CA GLY A 154 16.07 -1.63 -17.07
C GLY A 154 15.85 -2.59 -15.93
N GLN A 155 15.80 -2.03 -14.72
CA GLN A 155 15.65 -2.80 -13.47
C GLN A 155 14.75 -2.04 -12.49
N LYS A 156 13.86 -2.78 -11.83
CA LYS A 156 13.11 -2.28 -10.67
C LYS A 156 13.48 -3.08 -9.42
N ILE A 157 13.38 -2.44 -8.26
CA ILE A 157 13.68 -3.08 -6.96
C ILE A 157 12.58 -2.73 -5.94
N TRP A 158 12.46 -3.55 -4.91
CA TRP A 158 11.44 -3.43 -3.86
C TRP A 158 10.01 -3.57 -4.39
N THR A 159 9.83 -4.23 -5.52
CA THR A 159 8.51 -4.49 -6.09
C THR A 159 7.83 -5.60 -5.31
N SER A 160 6.84 -5.20 -4.48
CA SER A 160 6.09 -6.16 -3.65
C SER A 160 5.30 -7.13 -4.52
N ILE A 161 5.32 -8.41 -4.15
CA ILE A 161 4.57 -9.52 -4.75
C ILE A 161 4.75 -9.74 -6.26
N ALA A 162 5.79 -9.16 -6.87
CA ALA A 162 6.02 -9.29 -8.32
C ALA A 162 6.14 -10.75 -8.81
N ALA A 163 6.66 -11.67 -7.98
CA ALA A 163 6.82 -13.08 -8.34
C ALA A 163 5.49 -13.83 -8.56
N ILE A 164 4.36 -13.26 -8.12
CA ILE A 164 3.03 -13.87 -8.17
C ILE A 164 1.99 -12.94 -8.82
N SER A 165 2.44 -11.81 -9.39
CA SER A 165 1.57 -10.85 -10.05
C SER A 165 1.33 -11.21 -11.50
N ASP A 166 0.11 -10.99 -11.98
CA ASP A 166 -0.28 -11.14 -13.38
C ASP A 166 0.18 -9.93 -14.20
N TYR A 167 0.17 -8.73 -13.58
CA TYR A 167 0.54 -7.46 -14.22
C TYR A 167 1.43 -6.60 -13.34
N CYS A 168 2.33 -5.87 -14.00
CA CYS A 168 3.12 -4.80 -13.39
C CYS A 168 2.66 -3.43 -13.92
N TYR A 169 2.26 -2.53 -13.04
CA TYR A 169 2.10 -1.12 -13.35
C TYR A 169 3.47 -0.46 -13.26
N LEU A 170 4.08 -0.22 -14.42
CA LEU A 170 5.48 0.12 -14.53
C LEU A 170 5.67 1.61 -14.85
N ILE A 171 6.46 2.30 -14.03
CA ILE A 171 6.88 3.67 -14.28
C ILE A 171 8.23 3.64 -14.99
N VAL A 172 8.28 4.21 -16.19
CA VAL A 172 9.44 4.18 -17.08
C VAL A 172 9.78 5.57 -17.58
N ARG A 173 10.98 5.73 -18.10
CA ARG A 173 11.37 6.89 -18.87
C ARG A 173 11.10 6.64 -20.36
N THR A 174 10.43 7.58 -21.01
CA THR A 174 10.16 7.57 -22.47
C THR A 174 10.85 8.73 -23.18
N LEU A 175 11.29 9.75 -22.42
CA LEU A 175 12.03 10.88 -22.97
C LEU A 175 13.17 11.27 -22.03
N ASN A 176 14.39 11.46 -22.60
CA ASN A 176 15.58 11.86 -21.83
C ASN A 176 15.84 13.38 -21.87
N ASP A 177 15.10 14.14 -22.67
CA ASP A 177 15.32 15.56 -22.82
C ASP A 177 14.48 16.36 -21.82
N GLY A 178 15.09 17.39 -21.21
CA GLY A 178 14.39 18.31 -20.31
C GLY A 178 14.53 17.97 -18.82
N PRO A 179 13.65 18.55 -17.98
CA PRO A 179 13.68 18.32 -16.53
C PRO A 179 13.41 16.84 -16.17
N PRO A 180 14.09 16.25 -15.15
CA PRO A 180 13.96 14.84 -14.82
C PRO A 180 12.53 14.34 -14.56
N HIS A 181 11.65 15.19 -14.02
CA HIS A 181 10.25 14.85 -13.75
C HIS A 181 9.37 14.84 -15.02
N LYS A 182 9.86 15.37 -16.15
CA LYS A 182 9.25 15.20 -17.46
C LYS A 182 9.89 13.99 -18.17
N GLY A 183 9.14 13.37 -19.06
CA GLY A 183 9.61 12.20 -19.79
C GLY A 183 9.40 10.88 -19.07
N LEU A 184 8.57 10.85 -18.02
CA LEU A 184 8.11 9.62 -17.38
C LEU A 184 6.74 9.23 -17.91
N SER A 185 6.54 7.91 -18.10
CA SER A 185 5.29 7.32 -18.57
C SER A 185 4.91 6.12 -17.69
N GLU A 186 3.63 5.80 -17.65
CA GLU A 186 3.08 4.65 -16.95
C GLU A 186 2.62 3.61 -17.98
N ILE A 187 3.11 2.38 -17.87
CA ILE A 187 2.82 1.31 -18.83
C ILE A 187 2.38 0.06 -18.05
N VAL A 188 1.28 -0.56 -18.46
CA VAL A 188 0.87 -1.87 -17.95
C VAL A 188 1.63 -2.95 -18.70
N VAL A 189 2.35 -3.78 -17.93
CA VAL A 189 3.17 -4.87 -18.46
C VAL A 189 2.63 -6.19 -17.93
N SER A 190 2.30 -7.14 -18.83
CA SER A 190 2.01 -8.52 -18.42
C SER A 190 3.29 -9.19 -17.94
N MET A 191 3.22 -9.89 -16.79
CA MET A 191 4.41 -10.46 -16.16
C MET A 191 4.86 -11.78 -16.78
N ASP A 192 4.11 -12.31 -17.75
CA ASP A 192 4.43 -13.51 -18.54
C ASP A 192 5.20 -13.23 -19.85
N LEU A 193 5.49 -11.94 -20.15
CA LEU A 193 6.23 -11.56 -21.35
C LEU A 193 7.68 -12.02 -21.31
N ASP A 194 8.19 -12.41 -22.48
CA ASP A 194 9.61 -12.73 -22.67
C ASP A 194 10.49 -11.52 -22.31
N GLY A 195 11.65 -11.79 -21.71
CA GLY A 195 12.61 -10.76 -21.30
C GLY A 195 12.39 -10.22 -19.90
N ILE A 196 11.38 -10.70 -19.16
CA ILE A 196 11.17 -10.35 -17.74
C ILE A 196 11.78 -11.42 -16.85
N GLU A 197 12.69 -11.00 -15.97
CA GLU A 197 13.25 -11.86 -14.92
C GLU A 197 12.89 -11.28 -13.54
N VAL A 198 12.21 -12.07 -12.70
CA VAL A 198 11.85 -11.69 -11.33
C VAL A 198 12.73 -12.44 -10.36
N ARG A 199 13.43 -11.69 -9.49
CA ARG A 199 14.31 -12.24 -8.44
C ARG A 199 13.77 -11.83 -7.06
N PRO A 200 13.21 -12.76 -6.28
CA PRO A 200 12.80 -12.46 -4.91
C PRO A 200 13.98 -12.08 -4.03
N ILE A 201 13.79 -11.03 -3.24
CA ILE A 201 14.74 -10.57 -2.21
C ILE A 201 14.37 -11.25 -0.91
N VAL A 202 15.34 -11.95 -0.30
CA VAL A 202 15.14 -12.55 1.02
C VAL A 202 15.39 -11.48 2.07
N ASP A 203 14.37 -11.16 2.86
CA ASP A 203 14.47 -10.19 3.95
C ASP A 203 15.12 -10.79 5.22
N ALA A 204 15.28 -9.98 6.26
CA ALA A 204 15.94 -10.38 7.51
C ALA A 204 15.22 -11.52 8.26
N VAL A 205 13.98 -11.81 7.93
CA VAL A 205 13.16 -12.88 8.56
C VAL A 205 12.89 -14.05 7.61
N GLY A 206 13.47 -14.02 6.41
CA GLY A 206 13.36 -15.09 5.42
C GLY A 206 12.17 -14.94 4.46
N ASN A 207 11.37 -13.88 4.55
CA ASN A 207 10.29 -13.62 3.59
C ASN A 207 10.82 -13.19 2.22
N ARG A 208 9.97 -13.34 1.20
CA ARG A 208 10.34 -13.12 -0.21
C ARG A 208 9.30 -12.28 -0.95
N HIS A 209 8.59 -11.41 -0.25
CA HIS A 209 7.55 -10.58 -0.87
C HIS A 209 8.10 -9.43 -1.72
N PHE A 210 9.30 -8.94 -1.42
CA PHE A 210 10.00 -7.99 -2.27
C PHE A 210 10.75 -8.68 -3.40
N CYS A 211 10.77 -8.05 -4.57
CA CYS A 211 11.48 -8.56 -5.73
C CYS A 211 12.30 -7.46 -6.41
N GLU A 212 13.37 -7.89 -7.09
CA GLU A 212 13.95 -7.20 -8.21
C GLU A 212 13.27 -7.70 -9.49
N ILE A 213 13.08 -6.82 -10.46
CA ILE A 213 12.58 -7.16 -11.79
C ILE A 213 13.57 -6.60 -12.81
N PHE A 214 14.06 -7.46 -13.69
CA PHE A 214 14.91 -7.09 -14.82
C PHE A 214 14.07 -7.15 -16.10
N PHE A 215 14.18 -6.11 -16.92
CA PHE A 215 13.55 -6.01 -18.22
C PHE A 215 14.66 -5.98 -19.28
N THR A 216 14.63 -6.94 -20.21
CA THR A 216 15.60 -7.06 -21.30
C THR A 216 14.83 -7.18 -22.60
N ASP A 217 14.82 -6.11 -23.39
CA ASP A 217 14.11 -5.99 -24.67
C ASP A 217 12.62 -6.42 -24.62
N VAL A 218 11.96 -6.14 -23.50
CA VAL A 218 10.54 -6.51 -23.30
C VAL A 218 9.68 -5.66 -24.22
N ARG A 219 8.95 -6.34 -25.12
CA ARG A 219 8.06 -5.68 -26.10
C ARG A 219 6.63 -5.57 -25.54
N VAL A 220 6.12 -4.35 -25.47
CA VAL A 220 4.77 -4.04 -24.96
C VAL A 220 4.05 -3.13 -25.95
N SER A 221 2.75 -3.38 -26.24
CA SER A 221 1.94 -2.53 -27.11
C SER A 221 1.86 -1.09 -26.57
N VAL A 222 1.82 -0.12 -27.47
CA VAL A 222 1.54 1.29 -27.12
C VAL A 222 0.17 1.46 -26.46
N ASP A 223 -0.77 0.56 -26.71
CA ASP A 223 -2.10 0.55 -26.10
C ASP A 223 -2.07 0.24 -24.60
N ASN A 224 -0.92 -0.13 -24.05
CA ASN A 224 -0.72 -0.35 -22.63
C ASN A 224 -0.22 0.91 -21.87
N LEU A 225 0.01 2.02 -22.58
CA LEU A 225 0.34 3.30 -21.97
C LEU A 225 -0.90 3.87 -21.26
N ILE A 226 -0.77 4.16 -19.98
CA ILE A 226 -1.86 4.75 -19.18
C ILE A 226 -1.69 6.26 -19.13
N GLY A 227 -2.75 6.98 -19.52
CA GLY A 227 -2.73 8.44 -19.56
C GLY A 227 -1.94 9.01 -20.72
N GLU A 228 -1.14 10.05 -20.46
CA GLU A 228 -0.38 10.78 -21.46
C GLU A 228 1.11 10.44 -21.40
N GLU A 229 1.71 10.13 -22.56
CA GLU A 229 3.15 9.87 -22.66
C GLU A 229 3.97 11.07 -22.14
N ASN A 230 5.01 10.78 -21.37
CA ASN A 230 5.91 11.76 -20.73
C ASN A 230 5.29 12.60 -19.59
N ASN A 231 4.06 12.30 -19.14
CA ASN A 231 3.36 13.06 -18.10
C ASN A 231 3.04 12.26 -16.82
N ALA A 232 3.62 11.07 -16.66
CA ALA A 232 3.33 10.16 -15.54
C ALA A 232 3.66 10.73 -14.16
N PHE A 233 4.63 11.65 -14.04
CA PHE A 233 5.04 12.15 -12.71
C PHE A 233 3.89 12.77 -11.93
N SER A 234 3.03 13.57 -12.57
CA SER A 234 1.86 14.18 -11.92
C SER A 234 0.81 13.14 -11.55
N GLN A 235 0.57 12.14 -12.40
CA GLN A 235 -0.37 11.04 -12.18
C GLN A 235 0.09 10.18 -10.99
N THR A 236 1.34 9.77 -10.98
CA THR A 236 1.96 9.00 -9.88
C THR A 236 1.91 9.75 -8.55
N MET A 237 2.19 11.07 -8.55
CA MET A 237 2.12 11.85 -7.31
C MET A 237 0.69 11.93 -6.75
N SER A 238 -0.32 12.05 -7.60
CA SER A 238 -1.73 12.01 -7.20
C SER A 238 -2.12 10.66 -6.60
N GLN A 239 -1.71 9.55 -7.22
CA GLN A 239 -1.94 8.19 -6.71
C GLN A 239 -1.31 7.98 -5.32
N LEU A 240 -0.05 8.40 -5.14
CA LEU A 240 0.67 8.30 -3.88
C LEU A 240 0.01 9.12 -2.76
N GLU A 241 -0.66 10.21 -3.07
CA GLU A 241 -1.37 11.01 -2.06
C GLU A 241 -2.53 10.22 -1.44
N HIS A 242 -3.26 9.44 -2.25
CA HIS A 242 -4.35 8.58 -1.78
C HIS A 242 -3.84 7.37 -0.98
N GLU A 243 -2.69 6.81 -1.35
CA GLU A 243 -2.08 5.68 -0.66
C GLU A 243 -1.61 6.03 0.76
N ARG A 244 -1.00 7.20 0.94
CA ARG A 244 -0.32 7.60 2.18
C ARG A 244 -1.24 7.70 3.40
N GLY A 245 -2.53 7.94 3.22
CA GLY A 245 -3.52 8.12 4.28
C GLY A 245 -4.28 6.85 4.67
N GLY A 246 -3.87 5.66 4.24
CA GLY A 246 -4.57 4.41 4.45
C GLY A 246 -4.50 3.86 5.87
N ILE A 247 -5.49 3.02 6.23
CA ILE A 247 -5.55 2.31 7.51
C ILE A 247 -4.43 1.27 7.65
N ASP A 248 -3.91 0.77 6.52
CA ASP A 248 -2.76 -0.11 6.44
C ASP A 248 -1.51 0.47 7.12
N ARG A 249 -1.35 1.79 7.07
CA ARG A 249 -0.23 2.48 7.74
C ARG A 249 -0.34 2.50 9.27
N LEU A 250 -1.49 2.12 9.82
CA LEU A 250 -1.76 2.09 11.25
C LEU A 250 -1.94 0.69 11.82
N MET A 251 -2.42 -0.27 11.02
CA MET A 251 -2.88 -1.56 11.52
C MET A 251 -1.92 -2.72 11.20
N SER A 252 -0.77 -2.45 10.58
CA SER A 252 0.19 -3.48 10.18
C SER A 252 0.67 -4.35 11.35
N ASN A 253 0.93 -3.76 12.52
CA ASN A 253 1.37 -4.46 13.72
C ASN A 253 0.26 -4.67 14.78
N TRP A 254 -1.01 -4.62 14.38
CA TRP A 254 -2.11 -4.78 15.35
C TRP A 254 -2.05 -6.15 16.05
N LEU A 255 -1.85 -7.24 15.31
CA LEU A 255 -1.75 -8.58 15.89
C LEU A 255 -0.54 -8.71 16.83
N LEU A 256 0.58 -8.11 16.46
CA LEU A 256 1.76 -8.05 17.32
C LEU A 256 1.47 -7.30 18.62
N PHE A 257 0.73 -6.19 18.55
CA PHE A 257 0.29 -5.43 19.72
C PHE A 257 -0.63 -6.25 20.64
N GLU A 258 -1.63 -6.95 20.08
CA GLU A 258 -2.52 -7.82 20.86
C GLU A 258 -1.74 -8.89 21.60
N ARG A 259 -0.85 -9.61 20.91
CA ARG A 259 0.00 -10.66 21.52
C ARG A 259 0.91 -10.12 22.61
N ALA A 260 1.52 -8.95 22.38
CA ALA A 260 2.34 -8.30 23.39
C ALA A 260 1.51 -7.89 24.63
N CYS A 261 0.29 -7.40 24.42
CA CYS A 261 -0.64 -7.07 25.51
C CYS A 261 -1.11 -8.31 26.30
N GLU A 262 -1.28 -9.45 25.63
CA GLU A 262 -1.62 -10.73 26.28
C GLU A 262 -0.48 -11.24 27.16
N ALA A 263 0.76 -11.16 26.67
CA ALA A 263 1.96 -11.61 27.37
C ALA A 263 2.43 -10.65 28.48
N ALA A 264 1.98 -9.39 28.44
CA ALA A 264 2.47 -8.32 29.32
C ALA A 264 2.05 -8.48 30.77
N ASN A 265 2.97 -8.19 31.71
CA ASN A 265 2.64 -8.08 33.13
C ASN A 265 1.89 -6.77 33.41
N LYS A 266 0.57 -6.82 33.37
CA LYS A 266 -0.32 -5.67 33.61
C LYS A 266 -0.33 -5.15 35.03
N GLN A 267 0.39 -5.78 35.98
CA GLN A 267 0.60 -5.26 37.33
C GLN A 267 1.72 -4.23 37.38
N ASP A 268 2.65 -4.27 36.41
CA ASP A 268 3.69 -3.27 36.28
C ASP A 268 3.07 -1.93 35.79
N PRO A 269 3.20 -0.82 36.57
CA PRO A 269 2.63 0.46 36.19
C PRO A 269 3.25 1.05 34.92
N LEU A 270 4.52 0.77 34.62
CA LEU A 270 5.19 1.26 33.42
C LEU A 270 4.65 0.54 32.16
N VAL A 271 4.42 -0.77 32.27
CA VAL A 271 3.80 -1.56 31.22
C VAL A 271 2.37 -1.07 30.93
N ARG A 272 1.56 -0.84 31.98
CA ARG A 272 0.20 -0.29 31.81
C ARG A 272 0.20 1.08 31.13
N GLN A 273 1.10 1.98 31.52
CA GLN A 273 1.21 3.30 30.89
C GLN A 273 1.62 3.19 29.42
N THR A 274 2.53 2.28 29.09
CA THR A 274 2.95 2.05 27.70
C THR A 274 1.80 1.52 26.85
N ILE A 275 1.07 0.52 27.34
CA ILE A 275 -0.12 -0.01 26.66
C ILE A 275 -1.15 1.11 26.43
N ALA A 276 -1.46 1.90 27.47
CA ALA A 276 -2.41 3.02 27.35
C ALA A 276 -1.96 4.07 26.33
N SER A 277 -0.65 4.37 26.28
CA SER A 277 -0.07 5.29 25.30
C SER A 277 -0.20 4.76 23.87
N LEU A 278 0.06 3.46 23.65
CA LEU A 278 -0.05 2.84 22.34
C LEU A 278 -1.52 2.74 21.89
N GLU A 279 -2.43 2.33 22.79
CA GLU A 279 -3.87 2.33 22.48
C GLU A 279 -4.37 3.74 22.12
N THR A 280 -3.90 4.77 22.84
CA THR A 280 -4.18 6.18 22.50
C THR A 280 -3.65 6.52 21.11
N GLY A 281 -2.45 6.03 20.76
CA GLY A 281 -1.87 6.19 19.42
C GLY A 281 -2.74 5.59 18.32
N TYR A 282 -3.26 4.37 18.51
CA TYR A 282 -4.21 3.76 17.59
C TYR A 282 -5.49 4.59 17.42
N ARG A 283 -6.07 5.10 18.51
CA ARG A 283 -7.26 5.95 18.45
C ARG A 283 -7.02 7.25 17.70
N ILE A 284 -5.90 7.92 17.95
CA ILE A 284 -5.51 9.13 17.22
C ILE A 284 -5.29 8.80 15.75
N GLY A 285 -4.55 7.74 15.43
CA GLY A 285 -4.30 7.29 14.07
C GLY A 285 -5.60 7.02 13.29
N ARG A 286 -6.58 6.34 13.91
CA ARG A 286 -7.92 6.14 13.31
C ARG A 286 -8.61 7.45 12.99
N ILE A 287 -8.62 8.42 13.91
CA ILE A 287 -9.22 9.74 13.68
C ILE A 287 -8.57 10.42 12.48
N LEU A 288 -7.24 10.35 12.35
CA LEU A 288 -6.52 10.92 11.23
C LEU A 288 -6.93 10.24 9.90
N VAL A 289 -6.97 8.92 9.87
CA VAL A 289 -7.38 8.13 8.69
C VAL A 289 -8.84 8.42 8.32
N TYR A 290 -9.76 8.40 9.29
CA TYR A 290 -11.18 8.65 9.07
C TYR A 290 -11.43 10.07 8.57
N LYS A 291 -10.71 11.06 9.09
CA LYS A 291 -10.78 12.44 8.61
C LYS A 291 -10.42 12.54 7.12
N GLY A 292 -9.42 11.79 6.67
CA GLY A 292 -9.08 11.66 5.25
C GLY A 292 -10.21 11.03 4.44
N ALA A 293 -10.73 9.89 4.89
CA ALA A 293 -11.78 9.13 4.20
C ALA A 293 -13.12 9.88 4.11
N LEU A 294 -13.39 10.78 5.05
CA LEU A 294 -14.58 11.63 5.08
C LEU A 294 -14.41 12.95 4.29
N GLY A 295 -13.28 13.15 3.61
CA GLY A 295 -13.00 14.38 2.87
C GLY A 295 -12.84 15.62 3.75
N GLN A 296 -12.59 15.45 5.05
CA GLN A 296 -12.44 16.54 6.03
C GLN A 296 -10.97 16.94 6.27
N ALA A 297 -10.05 16.30 5.57
CA ALA A 297 -8.62 16.56 5.67
C ALA A 297 -8.19 17.70 4.73
N PRO A 298 -7.35 18.66 5.16
CA PRO A 298 -6.77 19.65 4.26
C PRO A 298 -5.76 19.01 3.31
N ALA A 299 -5.40 19.69 2.24
CA ALA A 299 -4.37 19.25 1.29
C ALA A 299 -3.06 18.92 2.01
N GLY A 300 -2.41 17.82 1.60
CA GLY A 300 -1.16 17.32 2.19
C GLY A 300 -1.31 16.65 3.57
N PHE A 301 -2.53 16.50 4.09
CA PHE A 301 -2.77 15.87 5.38
C PHE A 301 -2.38 14.38 5.40
N SER A 302 -2.44 13.71 4.26
CA SER A 302 -1.98 12.32 4.10
C SER A 302 -0.53 12.13 4.55
N ALA A 303 0.33 13.13 4.34
CA ALA A 303 1.73 13.10 4.80
C ALA A 303 1.84 13.12 6.34
N ALA A 304 1.00 13.92 7.03
CA ALA A 304 0.95 13.93 8.49
C ALA A 304 0.42 12.60 9.04
N THR A 305 -0.66 12.08 8.45
CA THR A 305 -1.24 10.77 8.80
C THR A 305 -0.19 9.67 8.64
N LYS A 306 0.51 9.64 7.50
CA LYS A 306 1.56 8.65 7.23
C LYS A 306 2.68 8.73 8.26
N CYS A 307 3.22 9.90 8.57
CA CYS A 307 4.27 10.05 9.59
C CYS A 307 3.80 9.51 10.95
N PHE A 308 2.62 9.95 11.41
CA PHE A 308 2.10 9.54 12.70
C PHE A 308 1.90 8.02 12.78
N CYS A 309 1.19 7.44 11.81
CA CYS A 309 0.84 6.02 11.80
C CYS A 309 2.08 5.13 11.72
N THR A 310 2.99 5.42 10.80
CA THR A 310 4.17 4.56 10.61
C THR A 310 5.20 4.66 11.75
N GLU A 311 5.31 5.81 12.42
CA GLU A 311 6.11 5.94 13.63
C GLU A 311 5.44 5.27 14.83
N HIS A 312 4.10 5.25 14.85
CA HIS A 312 3.35 4.47 15.83
C HIS A 312 3.62 2.97 15.68
N GLU A 313 3.64 2.44 14.46
CA GLU A 313 3.97 1.03 14.19
C GLU A 313 5.37 0.65 14.70
N GLN A 314 6.37 1.52 14.58
CA GLN A 314 7.69 1.28 15.18
C GLN A 314 7.64 1.27 16.72
N ARG A 315 6.83 2.14 17.34
CA ARG A 315 6.65 2.13 18.79
C ARG A 315 5.99 0.85 19.29
N VAL A 316 5.03 0.33 18.53
CA VAL A 316 4.38 -0.97 18.81
C VAL A 316 5.39 -2.11 18.72
N ALA A 317 6.19 -2.16 17.66
CA ALA A 317 7.23 -3.17 17.48
C ALA A 317 8.27 -3.15 18.61
N ASN A 318 8.72 -1.96 19.03
CA ASN A 318 9.63 -1.81 20.16
C ASN A 318 9.02 -2.28 21.48
N PHE A 319 7.75 -1.97 21.74
CA PHE A 319 7.04 -2.48 22.91
C PHE A 319 6.93 -4.01 22.86
N ALA A 320 6.51 -4.58 21.73
CA ALA A 320 6.42 -6.03 21.57
C ALA A 320 7.77 -6.71 21.80
N ALA A 321 8.85 -6.18 21.25
CA ALA A 321 10.20 -6.69 21.48
C ALA A 321 10.58 -6.66 22.96
N SER A 322 10.21 -5.61 23.68
CA SER A 322 10.51 -5.49 25.13
C SER A 322 9.73 -6.47 26.01
N ILE A 323 8.51 -6.84 25.60
CA ILE A 323 7.64 -7.76 26.35
C ILE A 323 7.95 -9.21 25.99
N LEU A 324 8.09 -9.51 24.70
CA LEU A 324 8.24 -10.87 24.17
C LEU A 324 9.70 -11.36 24.20
N GLY A 325 10.66 -10.44 24.35
CA GLY A 325 12.08 -10.77 24.46
C GLY A 325 12.58 -11.58 23.26
N VAL A 326 13.25 -12.72 23.52
CA VAL A 326 13.81 -13.58 22.46
C VAL A 326 12.73 -14.12 21.52
N SER A 327 11.50 -14.34 22.00
CA SER A 327 10.40 -14.83 21.17
C SER A 327 9.99 -13.81 20.07
N ALA A 328 10.31 -12.54 20.23
CA ALA A 328 10.05 -11.52 19.22
C ALA A 328 11.02 -11.59 18.04
N VAL A 329 12.15 -12.31 18.16
CA VAL A 329 13.22 -12.36 17.14
C VAL A 329 13.67 -13.79 16.79
N ALA A 330 13.16 -14.80 17.48
CA ALA A 330 13.61 -16.18 17.35
C ALA A 330 12.43 -17.12 17.03
N GLY A 331 11.79 -16.94 15.92
CA GLY A 331 10.78 -17.89 15.47
C GLY A 331 9.55 -17.28 14.86
N ASP A 332 8.76 -17.75 14.14
CA ASP A 332 7.50 -17.51 13.44
C ASP A 332 7.13 -16.04 13.07
N GLN A 333 5.84 -15.80 12.88
CA GLN A 333 5.25 -14.55 12.36
C GLN A 333 5.53 -13.30 13.23
N LEU A 334 5.79 -13.44 14.54
CA LEU A 334 6.09 -12.31 15.44
C LEU A 334 7.41 -11.61 15.10
N GLN A 335 8.40 -12.37 14.68
CA GLN A 335 9.69 -11.89 14.24
C GLN A 335 9.55 -10.88 13.09
N MET A 336 8.58 -11.10 12.22
CA MET A 336 8.34 -10.26 11.06
C MET A 336 7.94 -8.84 11.46
N GLY A 337 6.94 -8.67 12.32
CA GLY A 337 6.46 -7.35 12.71
C GLY A 337 7.55 -6.49 13.34
N VAL A 338 8.42 -7.09 14.17
CA VAL A 338 9.55 -6.40 14.80
C VAL A 338 10.63 -6.04 13.77
N ALA A 339 11.06 -7.00 12.95
CA ALA A 339 12.16 -6.79 12.00
C ALA A 339 11.75 -5.90 10.82
N TYR A 340 10.48 -5.92 10.42
CA TYR A 340 9.96 -5.12 9.32
C TYR A 340 9.61 -3.67 9.72
N ALA A 341 9.35 -3.40 10.99
CA ALA A 341 8.91 -2.09 11.46
C ALA A 341 9.73 -0.88 10.96
N PRO A 342 11.07 -0.95 10.82
CA PRO A 342 11.84 0.14 10.22
C PRO A 342 11.40 0.50 8.80
N ALA A 343 10.92 -0.46 8.01
CA ALA A 343 10.47 -0.23 6.63
C ALA A 343 9.25 0.69 6.54
N TYR A 344 8.36 0.69 7.54
CA TYR A 344 7.15 1.54 7.52
C TYR A 344 7.46 3.03 7.40
N THR A 345 8.56 3.51 7.98
CA THR A 345 8.98 4.91 7.88
C THR A 345 9.76 5.22 6.60
N ILE A 346 10.08 4.20 5.79
CA ILE A 346 10.85 4.33 4.55
C ILE A 346 9.93 4.23 3.33
N GLN A 347 9.07 3.21 3.25
CA GLN A 347 8.20 2.93 2.12
C GLN A 347 7.07 3.97 1.94
N GLY A 348 6.55 4.11 0.70
CA GLY A 348 5.48 5.09 0.40
C GLY A 348 5.89 6.55 0.58
N GLY A 349 7.20 6.84 0.49
CA GLY A 349 7.86 8.09 0.84
C GLY A 349 8.34 8.11 2.29
N THR A 350 9.62 8.41 2.49
CA THR A 350 10.22 8.42 3.83
C THR A 350 9.55 9.44 4.74
N SER A 351 9.59 9.22 6.06
CA SER A 351 9.10 10.21 7.03
C SER A 351 9.74 11.58 6.85
N ASP A 352 11.01 11.64 6.43
CA ASP A 352 11.70 12.92 6.17
C ASP A 352 11.14 13.61 4.93
N VAL A 353 10.93 12.88 3.83
CA VAL A 353 10.25 13.44 2.64
C VAL A 353 8.83 13.91 2.98
N MET A 354 8.09 13.17 3.81
CA MET A 354 6.76 13.59 4.25
C MET A 354 6.82 14.88 5.09
N ARG A 355 7.80 15.01 5.98
CA ARG A 355 8.01 16.24 6.76
C ARG A 355 8.38 17.42 5.88
N ASN A 356 9.20 17.22 4.83
CA ASN A 356 9.48 18.26 3.84
C ASN A 356 8.21 18.69 3.09
N ILE A 357 7.36 17.74 2.67
CA ILE A 357 6.06 18.06 2.06
C ILE A 357 5.20 18.89 3.02
N LEU A 358 5.12 18.52 4.29
CA LEU A 358 4.38 19.27 5.31
C LEU A 358 4.97 20.66 5.51
N GLY A 359 6.28 20.78 5.65
CA GLY A 359 6.96 22.05 5.84
C GLY A 359 6.76 22.99 4.65
N GLU A 360 7.10 22.53 3.46
CA GLU A 360 7.12 23.38 2.26
C GLU A 360 5.72 23.64 1.71
N ARG A 361 4.87 22.59 1.57
CA ARG A 361 3.61 22.72 0.83
C ARG A 361 2.41 23.05 1.72
N VAL A 362 2.42 22.61 2.99
CA VAL A 362 1.29 22.83 3.91
C VAL A 362 1.55 24.07 4.80
N LEU A 363 2.75 24.18 5.36
CA LEU A 363 3.10 25.29 6.28
C LEU A 363 3.75 26.47 5.56
N GLY A 364 4.08 26.36 4.27
CA GLY A 364 4.70 27.45 3.48
C GLY A 364 6.11 27.81 3.94
N LEU A 365 6.83 26.90 4.59
CA LEU A 365 8.21 27.13 5.02
C LEU A 365 9.16 27.19 3.81
N PRO A 366 10.33 27.83 3.94
CA PRO A 366 11.35 27.83 2.90
C PRO A 366 11.74 26.41 2.48
N ARG A 367 11.97 26.23 1.18
CA ARG A 367 12.45 24.95 0.65
C ARG A 367 13.84 24.62 1.19
N GLU A 368 14.08 23.32 1.41
CA GLU A 368 15.39 22.85 1.77
C GLU A 368 16.42 23.19 0.66
N PRO A 369 17.61 23.72 1.04
CA PRO A 369 18.65 24.02 0.07
C PRO A 369 19.06 22.74 -0.68
N ARG A 370 19.07 22.81 -2.01
CA ARG A 370 19.57 21.67 -2.80
C ARG A 370 21.08 21.54 -2.58
N PRO A 371 21.61 20.33 -2.39
CA PRO A 371 23.06 20.13 -2.40
C PRO A 371 23.60 20.63 -3.75
N ARG A 372 24.71 21.37 -3.71
CA ARG A 372 25.41 21.89 -4.90
C ARG A 372 26.17 20.77 -5.59
#